data_143da07cc701df8cf69ea9a692b810c3
#
_entry.id   143da07cc701df8cf69ea9a692b810c3
#
_cell.length_a   1.000
_cell.length_b   1.000
_cell.length_c   1.000
_cell.angle_alpha   90.00
_cell.angle_beta   90.00
_cell.angle_gamma   90.00
#
_symmetry.space_group_name_H-M   'P 1'
#
loop_
_entity.id
_entity.type
_entity.pdbx_description
1 polymer ?
#
loop_
_entity_poly.entity_id
_entity_poly.type
_entity_poly.pdbx_seq_one_letter_code
_entity_poly.pdbx_strand_id
1 'polypeptide(L)'
;TYAEFASNWNMHDDSNNLQYTQYIIKTSYADGFIDHGNNLYMPEEPDNFQNKDQARHSFIGVVGQPVTGYDSDRDKFIGLYHTYANPESVVKGQCGNTVTEGDNGCGTLQVDLTLEAGETKEFTVVLGIGKAWVEGKKAAEIVASPAKVEAEYKKVVDYWHGRIEGLSAETPDADFNSMINMWNPFNNLITYAWSRAASLIYRGERDGMGYRDTIQDMLGVIHNIPEEVVERLELMLTGQNSNGGAMPVVKPFAHNPGHEAPTPENEFRSDDCMWLFNTVPTYVKEIGNIDYYNKVLPYSDKGEGTVLDHLRRAIQFNLDRLGKNGLPCGLKADWNDCLVLGAKGETVFVAMQLR
;
A
#
# COMPACT_ATOMS: atom_id res chain seq x y z
N THR A 1 22.96 7.74 -13.97
CA THR A 1 21.75 7.22 -13.30
C THR A 1 20.70 8.30 -13.22
N TYR A 2 19.49 7.99 -13.59
CA TYR A 2 18.35 8.90 -13.60
C TYR A 2 17.16 8.26 -12.86
N ALA A 3 16.49 9.03 -12.03
CA ALA A 3 15.19 8.70 -11.45
C ALA A 3 14.28 9.92 -11.48
N GLU A 4 13.04 9.74 -11.84
CA GLU A 4 12.02 10.78 -11.76
C GLU A 4 11.18 10.57 -10.50
N PHE A 5 11.03 11.62 -9.71
CA PHE A 5 10.26 11.57 -8.49
C PHE A 5 8.81 11.97 -8.79
N ALA A 6 7.89 11.05 -8.55
CA ALA A 6 6.49 11.39 -8.51
C ALA A 6 6.21 12.24 -7.26
N SER A 7 5.55 13.34 -7.46
CA SER A 7 5.32 14.33 -6.41
C SER A 7 4.14 14.00 -5.48
N ASN A 8 3.54 12.81 -5.59
CA ASN A 8 2.36 12.36 -4.84
C ASN A 8 2.67 11.78 -3.44
N TRP A 9 3.62 12.33 -2.74
CA TRP A 9 4.02 11.78 -1.44
C TRP A 9 3.16 12.23 -0.25
N ASN A 10 2.23 13.12 -0.44
CA ASN A 10 1.37 13.55 0.65
C ASN A 10 0.09 12.70 0.68
N MET A 11 -0.01 11.81 1.64
CA MET A 11 -1.18 10.94 1.84
C MET A 11 -2.41 11.69 2.37
N HIS A 12 -2.30 12.97 2.74
CA HIS A 12 -3.35 13.68 3.45
C HIS A 12 -4.12 14.69 2.59
N ASP A 13 -3.57 15.11 1.46
CA ASP A 13 -4.23 16.08 0.58
C ASP A 13 -3.99 15.78 -0.89
N ASP A 14 -4.61 14.71 -1.35
CA ASP A 14 -4.45 14.21 -2.72
C ASP A 14 -4.89 15.21 -3.78
N SER A 15 -5.98 15.92 -3.54
CA SER A 15 -6.53 16.84 -4.53
C SER A 15 -5.62 18.06 -4.73
N ASN A 16 -5.08 18.60 -3.65
CA ASN A 16 -4.12 19.69 -3.72
C ASN A 16 -2.77 19.22 -4.27
N ASN A 17 -2.32 18.05 -3.88
CA ASN A 17 -1.07 17.50 -4.38
C ASN A 17 -1.06 17.23 -5.88
N LEU A 18 -2.13 16.66 -6.43
CA LEU A 18 -2.24 16.40 -7.86
C LEU A 18 -2.18 17.68 -8.69
N GLN A 19 -2.64 18.81 -8.13
CA GLN A 19 -2.69 20.09 -8.84
C GLN A 19 -1.46 20.96 -8.62
N TYR A 20 -0.84 20.86 -7.44
CA TYR A 20 0.14 21.85 -6.99
C TYR A 20 1.50 21.27 -6.56
N THR A 21 1.72 19.96 -6.71
CA THR A 21 2.97 19.33 -6.28
C THR A 21 4.22 19.92 -6.89
N GLN A 22 4.15 20.32 -8.13
CA GLN A 22 5.27 21.01 -8.80
C GLN A 22 5.67 22.33 -8.12
N TYR A 23 4.79 22.95 -7.34
CA TYR A 23 5.08 24.20 -6.63
C TYR A 23 5.66 24.02 -5.24
N ILE A 24 5.61 22.81 -4.71
CA ILE A 24 5.98 22.51 -3.33
C ILE A 24 7.20 21.61 -3.20
N ILE A 25 7.77 21.22 -4.33
CA ILE A 25 8.96 20.39 -4.39
C ILE A 25 10.21 21.24 -4.19
N LYS A 26 11.14 20.70 -3.40
CA LYS A 26 12.50 21.21 -3.29
C LYS A 26 13.49 20.07 -3.35
N THR A 27 14.48 20.21 -4.21
CA THR A 27 15.60 19.29 -4.30
C THR A 27 16.87 19.89 -3.72
N SER A 28 17.75 19.04 -3.25
CA SER A 28 19.09 19.42 -2.81
C SER A 28 20.08 18.28 -3.06
N TYR A 29 21.36 18.62 -3.17
CA TYR A 29 22.44 17.67 -3.35
C TYR A 29 23.48 17.80 -2.23
N ALA A 30 23.87 16.67 -1.68
CA ALA A 30 24.99 16.59 -0.75
C ALA A 30 25.60 15.17 -0.74
N ASP A 31 26.90 15.08 -0.67
CA ASP A 31 27.65 13.83 -0.43
C ASP A 31 27.27 12.66 -1.37
N GLY A 32 26.99 12.94 -2.65
CA GLY A 32 26.64 11.91 -3.62
C GLY A 32 25.16 11.52 -3.63
N PHE A 33 24.32 12.26 -2.90
CA PHE A 33 22.88 12.05 -2.82
C PHE A 33 22.11 13.28 -3.32
N ILE A 34 21.00 13.02 -4.01
CA ILE A 34 19.95 14.00 -4.23
C ILE A 34 18.81 13.68 -3.29
N ASP A 35 18.40 14.69 -2.52
CA ASP A 35 17.20 14.67 -1.69
C ASP A 35 16.08 15.42 -2.42
N HIS A 36 14.92 14.81 -2.46
CA HIS A 36 13.71 15.37 -3.01
C HIS A 36 12.67 15.48 -1.91
N GLY A 37 12.42 16.69 -1.43
CA GLY A 37 11.51 16.97 -0.34
C GLY A 37 10.26 17.69 -0.80
N ASN A 38 9.18 17.45 -0.07
CA ASN A 38 7.97 18.23 -0.18
C ASN A 38 8.03 19.35 0.88
N ASN A 39 8.02 20.60 0.43
CA ASN A 39 8.06 21.79 1.29
C ASN A 39 6.70 22.26 1.77
N LEU A 40 5.66 21.44 1.70
CA LEU A 40 4.35 21.81 2.21
C LEU A 40 4.46 22.22 3.69
N TYR A 41 4.41 23.54 3.90
CA TYR A 41 4.20 24.11 5.21
C TYR A 41 2.70 24.01 5.53
N MET A 42 2.34 23.06 6.38
CA MET A 42 1.00 23.04 6.94
C MET A 42 1.04 23.75 8.28
N PRO A 43 0.17 24.75 8.50
CA PRO A 43 0.10 25.40 9.80
C PRO A 43 -0.19 24.38 10.90
N GLU A 44 0.38 24.60 12.07
CA GLU A 44 0.20 23.76 13.24
C GLU A 44 -1.27 23.77 13.69
N GLU A 45 -2.02 22.74 13.33
CA GLU A 45 -3.24 22.41 14.05
C GLU A 45 -2.90 21.31 15.05
N PRO A 46 -3.17 21.52 16.34
CA PRO A 46 -2.74 20.60 17.41
C PRO A 46 -3.26 19.17 17.27
N ASP A 47 -4.39 18.99 16.58
CA ASP A 47 -5.07 17.72 16.39
C ASP A 47 -4.94 17.17 14.96
N ASN A 48 -4.10 17.76 14.13
CA ASN A 48 -3.94 17.35 12.76
C ASN A 48 -2.73 16.41 12.62
N PHE A 49 -2.92 15.31 11.94
CA PHE A 49 -1.88 14.36 11.49
C PHE A 49 -0.74 15.01 10.68
N GLN A 50 -0.90 16.25 10.30
CA GLN A 50 0.03 17.01 9.45
C GLN A 50 1.02 17.77 10.32
N ASN A 51 1.84 17.02 11.00
CA ASN A 51 2.95 17.53 11.79
C ASN A 51 4.09 17.99 10.86
N LYS A 52 4.86 19.01 11.27
CA LYS A 52 6.07 19.52 10.58
C LYS A 52 7.09 18.43 10.23
N ASP A 53 7.13 17.35 11.01
CA ASP A 53 8.04 16.22 10.78
C ASP A 53 7.56 15.27 9.67
N GLN A 54 6.42 15.53 9.07
CA GLN A 54 5.84 14.73 7.99
C GLN A 54 6.17 15.20 6.58
N ALA A 55 7.06 16.18 6.43
CA ALA A 55 7.62 16.49 5.12
C ALA A 55 8.18 15.20 4.51
N ARG A 56 7.53 14.72 3.45
CA ARG A 56 7.94 13.48 2.78
C ARG A 56 9.17 13.76 1.96
N HIS A 57 10.16 12.91 2.13
CA HIS A 57 11.39 12.94 1.37
C HIS A 57 11.58 11.62 0.63
N SER A 58 12.20 11.71 -0.53
CA SER A 58 12.78 10.57 -1.24
C SER A 58 14.21 10.93 -1.65
N PHE A 59 15.01 9.95 -1.89
CA PHE A 59 16.39 10.17 -2.26
C PHE A 59 16.89 9.19 -3.31
N ILE A 60 17.88 9.62 -4.06
CA ILE A 60 18.73 8.76 -4.87
C ILE A 60 20.19 9.06 -4.54
N GLY A 61 21.03 8.02 -4.51
CA GLY A 61 22.45 8.14 -4.24
C GLY A 61 23.27 7.09 -4.98
N VAL A 62 24.56 7.34 -5.11
CA VAL A 62 25.53 6.38 -5.64
C VAL A 62 26.54 6.03 -4.55
N VAL A 63 26.80 4.72 -4.41
CA VAL A 63 27.72 4.16 -3.43
C VAL A 63 28.80 3.37 -4.15
N GLY A 64 30.04 3.54 -3.75
CA GLY A 64 31.19 2.84 -4.32
C GLY A 64 31.93 3.58 -5.43
N GLN A 65 31.39 4.69 -5.94
CA GLN A 65 32.05 5.57 -6.90
C GLN A 65 31.76 7.03 -6.57
N PRO A 66 32.69 7.96 -6.86
CA PRO A 66 32.44 9.38 -6.66
C PRO A 66 31.45 9.91 -7.68
N VAL A 67 30.53 10.74 -7.22
CA VAL A 67 29.63 11.51 -8.08
C VAL A 67 30.39 12.75 -8.57
N THR A 68 30.48 12.92 -9.89
CA THR A 68 31.19 14.01 -10.57
C THR A 68 30.28 15.13 -11.05
N GLY A 69 28.98 14.88 -11.12
CA GLY A 69 27.98 15.86 -11.48
C GLY A 69 26.57 15.38 -11.12
N TYR A 70 25.62 16.30 -11.05
CA TYR A 70 24.23 15.99 -10.77
C TYR A 70 23.28 16.97 -11.46
N ASP A 71 22.05 16.54 -11.68
CA ASP A 71 20.92 17.41 -12.01
C ASP A 71 19.70 16.95 -11.23
N SER A 72 18.99 17.89 -10.62
CA SER A 72 17.73 17.60 -9.95
C SER A 72 16.55 18.47 -10.41
N ASP A 73 16.80 19.30 -11.41
CA ASP A 73 15.79 20.01 -12.21
C ASP A 73 15.60 19.22 -13.51
N ARG A 74 14.41 18.62 -13.66
CA ARG A 74 14.11 17.75 -14.81
C ARG A 74 14.22 18.49 -16.14
N ASP A 75 13.69 19.71 -16.19
CA ASP A 75 13.61 20.43 -17.45
C ASP A 75 14.99 20.93 -17.91
N LYS A 76 15.88 21.24 -16.97
CA LYS A 76 17.27 21.55 -17.27
C LYS A 76 18.07 20.32 -17.65
N PHE A 77 17.81 19.16 -17.03
CA PHE A 77 18.44 17.90 -17.40
C PHE A 77 18.07 17.48 -18.82
N ILE A 78 16.77 17.49 -19.14
CA ILE A 78 16.26 17.10 -20.46
C ILE A 78 16.66 18.14 -21.50
N GLY A 79 16.51 19.42 -21.21
CA GLY A 79 16.80 20.51 -22.14
C GLY A 79 15.67 20.83 -23.10
N LEU A 80 15.67 22.07 -23.58
CA LEU A 80 14.66 22.55 -24.52
C LEU A 80 14.78 21.83 -25.85
N TYR A 81 13.65 21.32 -26.39
CA TYR A 81 13.58 20.51 -27.62
C TYR A 81 14.26 19.15 -27.58
N HIS A 82 14.72 18.70 -26.41
CA HIS A 82 15.21 17.36 -26.17
C HIS A 82 14.10 16.46 -25.56
N THR A 83 14.37 15.16 -25.48
CA THR A 83 13.47 14.15 -24.94
C THR A 83 14.22 13.23 -23.98
N TYR A 84 13.50 12.34 -23.29
CA TYR A 84 14.12 11.28 -22.47
C TYR A 84 15.07 10.37 -23.24
N ALA A 85 14.90 10.24 -24.56
CA ALA A 85 15.79 9.43 -25.40
C ALA A 85 17.14 10.12 -25.67
N ASN A 86 17.22 11.45 -25.55
CA ASN A 86 18.43 12.24 -25.79
C ASN A 86 18.51 13.47 -24.89
N PRO A 87 18.53 13.33 -23.57
CA PRO A 87 18.61 14.47 -22.66
C PRO A 87 19.85 15.35 -22.96
N GLU A 88 19.69 16.65 -22.85
CA GLU A 88 20.75 17.60 -23.19
C GLU A 88 22.02 17.37 -22.36
N SER A 89 21.87 17.12 -21.04
CA SER A 89 23.01 16.82 -20.17
C SER A 89 23.76 15.56 -20.59
N VAL A 90 23.05 14.54 -21.07
CA VAL A 90 23.68 13.32 -21.60
C VAL A 90 24.38 13.59 -22.92
N VAL A 91 23.76 14.34 -23.83
CA VAL A 91 24.35 14.70 -25.13
C VAL A 91 25.62 15.54 -24.94
N LYS A 92 25.62 16.45 -23.95
CA LYS A 92 26.79 17.24 -23.58
C LYS A 92 27.85 16.44 -22.82
N GLY A 93 27.49 15.28 -22.27
CA GLY A 93 28.37 14.46 -21.43
C GLY A 93 28.63 15.05 -20.03
N GLN A 94 27.82 16.00 -19.60
CA GLN A 94 28.00 16.68 -18.31
C GLN A 94 26.66 17.18 -17.77
N CYS A 95 26.43 16.87 -16.47
CA CYS A 95 25.34 17.48 -15.70
C CYS A 95 25.60 18.96 -15.37
N GLY A 96 24.52 19.71 -15.25
CA GLY A 96 24.57 21.16 -14.98
C GLY A 96 24.69 21.52 -13.49
N ASN A 97 24.68 20.54 -12.60
CA ASN A 97 24.61 20.70 -11.13
C ASN A 97 23.39 21.56 -10.69
N THR A 98 22.27 21.25 -11.28
CA THR A 98 21.01 22.00 -11.07
C THR A 98 20.22 21.48 -9.87
N VAL A 99 19.50 22.39 -9.21
CA VAL A 99 18.48 22.10 -8.19
C VAL A 99 17.17 22.74 -8.59
N THR A 100 16.05 22.21 -8.10
CA THR A 100 14.73 22.80 -8.32
C THR A 100 14.07 23.19 -7.02
N GLU A 101 13.30 24.26 -7.08
CA GLU A 101 12.42 24.72 -6.01
C GLU A 101 11.12 25.19 -6.65
N GLY A 102 10.07 24.39 -6.49
CA GLY A 102 8.76 24.68 -7.05
C GLY A 102 8.60 24.32 -8.52
N ASP A 103 9.30 23.30 -9.01
CA ASP A 103 9.19 22.77 -10.37
C ASP A 103 9.33 21.24 -10.35
N ASN A 104 9.42 20.60 -11.54
CA ASN A 104 9.55 19.15 -11.63
C ASN A 104 10.93 18.68 -11.17
N GLY A 105 10.96 17.92 -10.08
CA GLY A 105 12.18 17.32 -9.56
C GLY A 105 12.57 16.04 -10.29
N CYS A 106 13.88 15.81 -10.41
CA CYS A 106 14.44 14.53 -10.81
C CYS A 106 15.68 14.21 -9.98
N GLY A 107 16.21 13.01 -10.13
CA GLY A 107 17.47 12.61 -9.53
C GLY A 107 18.41 12.07 -10.59
N THR A 108 19.35 12.89 -11.05
CA THR A 108 20.39 12.49 -11.99
C THR A 108 21.75 12.62 -11.34
N LEU A 109 22.51 11.54 -11.35
CA LEU A 109 23.86 11.48 -10.80
C LEU A 109 24.83 11.00 -11.87
N GLN A 110 25.87 11.78 -12.11
CA GLN A 110 26.95 11.47 -13.05
C GLN A 110 28.11 10.79 -12.30
N VAL A 111 28.59 9.71 -12.89
CA VAL A 111 29.79 8.99 -12.45
C VAL A 111 30.69 8.79 -13.66
N ASP A 112 31.92 9.23 -13.57
CA ASP A 112 32.90 9.07 -14.64
C ASP A 112 33.74 7.82 -14.36
N LEU A 113 33.73 6.88 -15.31
CA LEU A 113 34.44 5.61 -15.21
C LEU A 113 35.46 5.46 -16.32
N THR A 114 36.68 5.10 -15.95
CA THR A 114 37.67 4.62 -16.90
C THR A 114 37.85 3.13 -16.71
N LEU A 115 37.72 2.37 -17.78
CA LEU A 115 37.86 0.91 -17.78
C LEU A 115 39.00 0.50 -18.70
N GLU A 116 39.90 -0.31 -18.17
CA GLU A 116 40.92 -0.99 -18.98
C GLU A 116 40.31 -2.20 -19.71
N ALA A 117 40.99 -2.75 -20.69
CA ALA A 117 40.54 -3.87 -21.44
C ALA A 117 40.32 -5.10 -20.53
N GLY A 118 39.04 -5.58 -20.44
CA GLY A 118 38.66 -6.68 -19.57
C GLY A 118 38.39 -6.28 -18.12
N GLU A 119 38.50 -5.01 -17.76
CA GLU A 119 38.14 -4.53 -16.40
C GLU A 119 36.64 -4.42 -16.23
N THR A 120 36.16 -4.77 -15.03
CA THR A 120 34.79 -4.56 -14.56
C THR A 120 34.83 -3.66 -13.32
N LYS A 121 33.99 -2.64 -13.29
CA LYS A 121 33.74 -1.81 -12.09
C LYS A 121 32.28 -1.92 -11.68
N GLU A 122 32.08 -2.07 -10.39
CA GLU A 122 30.76 -2.17 -9.77
C GLU A 122 30.51 -0.94 -8.90
N PHE A 123 29.28 -0.50 -8.90
CA PHE A 123 28.78 0.51 -7.96
C PHE A 123 27.30 0.27 -7.70
N THR A 124 26.81 0.78 -6.59
CA THR A 124 25.42 0.60 -6.18
C THR A 124 24.68 1.93 -6.30
N VAL A 125 23.48 1.88 -6.85
CA VAL A 125 22.54 2.98 -6.81
C VAL A 125 21.51 2.66 -5.74
N VAL A 126 21.29 3.60 -4.82
CA VAL A 126 20.26 3.51 -3.79
C VAL A 126 19.16 4.50 -4.10
N LEU A 127 17.91 4.02 -4.03
CA LEU A 127 16.70 4.81 -4.14
C LEU A 127 15.83 4.50 -2.93
N GLY A 128 15.33 5.50 -2.24
CA GLY A 128 14.58 5.27 -1.03
C GLY A 128 13.68 6.43 -0.61
N ILE A 129 12.95 6.17 0.45
CA ILE A 129 12.08 7.13 1.12
C ILE A 129 12.75 7.59 2.41
N GLY A 130 12.64 8.87 2.73
CA GLY A 130 13.27 9.52 3.86
C GLY A 130 14.30 10.56 3.43
N LYS A 131 14.89 11.26 4.40
CA LYS A 131 15.93 12.29 4.13
C LYS A 131 17.24 11.65 3.68
N ALA A 132 17.79 12.13 2.60
CA ALA A 132 19.05 11.60 2.04
C ALA A 132 20.19 11.51 3.06
N TRP A 133 20.34 12.54 3.90
CA TRP A 133 21.41 12.60 4.91
C TRP A 133 21.15 11.81 6.20
N VAL A 134 19.98 11.18 6.33
CA VAL A 134 19.64 10.26 7.43
C VAL A 134 19.45 8.86 6.89
N GLU A 135 18.35 8.63 6.19
CA GLU A 135 17.98 7.31 5.65
C GLU A 135 18.87 6.91 4.48
N GLY A 136 19.26 7.88 3.62
CA GLY A 136 20.17 7.63 2.51
C GLY A 136 21.57 7.21 2.98
N LYS A 137 22.11 7.85 4.02
CA LYS A 137 23.40 7.43 4.61
C LYS A 137 23.31 6.04 5.24
N LYS A 138 22.24 5.72 5.95
CA LYS A 138 22.02 4.36 6.48
C LYS A 138 21.93 3.33 5.34
N ALA A 139 21.20 3.63 4.28
CA ALA A 139 21.12 2.76 3.11
C ALA A 139 22.51 2.55 2.47
N ALA A 140 23.32 3.61 2.35
CA ALA A 140 24.68 3.49 1.84
C ALA A 140 25.57 2.59 2.70
N GLU A 141 25.45 2.64 4.02
CA GLU A 141 26.19 1.75 4.94
C GLU A 141 25.78 0.27 4.78
N ILE A 142 24.48 0.02 4.54
CA ILE A 142 23.94 -1.33 4.31
C ILE A 142 24.51 -1.94 3.02
N VAL A 143 24.70 -1.14 1.97
CA VAL A 143 25.17 -1.60 0.65
C VAL A 143 26.58 -1.13 0.30
N ALA A 144 27.41 -0.87 1.30
CA ALA A 144 28.73 -0.24 1.14
C ALA A 144 29.77 -1.09 0.39
N SER A 145 29.48 -2.35 0.09
CA SER A 145 30.36 -3.23 -0.68
C SER A 145 29.57 -4.29 -1.43
N PRO A 146 30.10 -4.91 -2.51
CA PRO A 146 29.46 -5.98 -3.23
C PRO A 146 29.00 -7.14 -2.32
N ALA A 147 29.83 -7.53 -1.35
CA ALA A 147 29.47 -8.59 -0.41
C ALA A 147 28.28 -8.24 0.49
N LYS A 148 28.12 -6.95 0.86
CA LYS A 148 26.96 -6.49 1.60
C LYS A 148 25.71 -6.46 0.73
N VAL A 149 25.83 -6.03 -0.53
CA VAL A 149 24.74 -6.07 -1.51
C VAL A 149 24.23 -7.50 -1.69
N GLU A 150 25.14 -8.47 -1.87
CA GLU A 150 24.77 -9.89 -1.99
C GLU A 150 24.08 -10.43 -0.73
N ALA A 151 24.53 -10.01 0.46
CA ALA A 151 23.90 -10.39 1.71
C ALA A 151 22.48 -9.84 1.84
N GLU A 152 22.22 -8.58 1.41
CA GLU A 152 20.89 -8.00 1.41
C GLU A 152 20.00 -8.64 0.34
N TYR A 153 20.53 -8.93 -0.85
CA TYR A 153 19.82 -9.66 -1.89
C TYR A 153 19.36 -11.04 -1.38
N LYS A 154 20.26 -11.75 -0.72
CA LYS A 154 19.90 -13.05 -0.10
C LYS A 154 18.78 -12.91 0.93
N LYS A 155 18.76 -11.89 1.77
CA LYS A 155 17.66 -11.64 2.72
C LYS A 155 16.33 -11.45 1.99
N VAL A 156 16.31 -10.72 0.87
CA VAL A 156 15.09 -10.53 0.06
C VAL A 156 14.62 -11.86 -0.52
N VAL A 157 15.54 -12.66 -1.05
CA VAL A 157 15.22 -14.00 -1.58
C VAL A 157 14.66 -14.90 -0.47
N ASP A 158 15.35 -14.98 0.67
CA ASP A 158 14.91 -15.80 1.81
C ASP A 158 13.53 -15.34 2.35
N TYR A 159 13.29 -14.04 2.39
CA TYR A 159 12.01 -13.47 2.81
C TYR A 159 10.85 -13.91 1.90
N TRP A 160 11.02 -13.81 0.58
CA TRP A 160 9.97 -14.19 -0.36
C TRP A 160 9.76 -15.70 -0.38
N HIS A 161 10.82 -16.49 -0.38
CA HIS A 161 10.73 -17.96 -0.29
C HIS A 161 9.99 -18.40 0.98
N GLY A 162 10.35 -17.85 2.14
CA GLY A 162 9.66 -18.17 3.40
C GLY A 162 8.17 -17.86 3.38
N ARG A 163 7.74 -16.90 2.55
CA ARG A 163 6.32 -16.51 2.42
C ARG A 163 5.53 -17.35 1.42
N ILE A 164 6.16 -17.89 0.39
CA ILE A 164 5.46 -18.61 -0.68
C ILE A 164 5.55 -20.13 -0.52
N GLU A 165 6.45 -20.64 0.29
CA GLU A 165 6.71 -22.09 0.44
C GLU A 165 5.75 -22.80 1.40
N GLY A 166 4.77 -22.09 1.99
CA GLY A 166 3.75 -22.67 2.89
C GLY A 166 2.89 -23.76 2.24
N LEU A 167 2.74 -23.70 0.91
CA LEU A 167 2.08 -24.71 0.10
C LEU A 167 2.95 -25.00 -1.12
N SER A 168 3.28 -26.28 -1.35
CA SER A 168 4.02 -26.69 -2.55
C SER A 168 3.40 -27.92 -3.20
N ALA A 169 3.49 -27.98 -4.52
CA ALA A 169 3.04 -29.10 -5.30
C ALA A 169 4.16 -29.56 -6.25
N GLU A 170 4.35 -30.86 -6.35
CA GLU A 170 5.25 -31.49 -7.32
C GLU A 170 4.45 -32.50 -8.15
N THR A 171 4.18 -32.14 -9.39
CA THR A 171 3.38 -32.94 -10.33
C THR A 171 4.12 -33.10 -11.65
N PRO A 172 3.70 -34.01 -12.53
CA PRO A 172 4.26 -34.11 -13.89
C PRO A 172 4.04 -32.88 -14.76
N ASP A 173 3.12 -31.97 -14.38
CA ASP A 173 2.80 -30.75 -15.10
C ASP A 173 3.61 -29.58 -14.54
N ALA A 174 4.63 -29.13 -15.30
CA ALA A 174 5.52 -28.05 -14.88
C ALA A 174 4.81 -26.69 -14.80
N ASP A 175 3.82 -26.44 -15.65
CA ASP A 175 3.06 -25.18 -15.67
C ASP A 175 2.15 -25.10 -14.43
N PHE A 176 1.49 -26.21 -14.07
CA PHE A 176 0.73 -26.31 -12.83
C PHE A 176 1.62 -26.08 -11.60
N ASN A 177 2.80 -26.71 -11.54
CA ASN A 177 3.74 -26.51 -10.44
C ASN A 177 4.17 -25.04 -10.33
N SER A 178 4.48 -24.41 -11.46
CA SER A 178 4.85 -22.98 -11.50
C SER A 178 3.73 -22.08 -10.97
N MET A 179 2.48 -22.36 -11.37
CA MET A 179 1.33 -21.58 -10.91
C MET A 179 1.10 -21.72 -9.40
N ILE A 180 1.14 -22.95 -8.88
CA ILE A 180 0.85 -23.22 -7.46
C ILE A 180 2.00 -22.77 -6.56
N ASN A 181 3.27 -23.01 -6.96
CA ASN A 181 4.40 -22.77 -6.08
C ASN A 181 4.93 -21.34 -6.12
N MET A 182 4.60 -20.57 -7.17
CA MET A 182 5.15 -19.23 -7.33
C MET A 182 4.06 -18.19 -7.62
N TRP A 183 3.37 -18.29 -8.75
CA TRP A 183 2.55 -17.18 -9.24
C TRP A 183 1.31 -16.90 -8.41
N ASN A 184 0.58 -17.93 -7.98
CA ASN A 184 -0.61 -17.74 -7.16
C ASN A 184 -0.27 -17.15 -5.78
N PRO A 185 0.64 -17.74 -4.98
CA PRO A 185 0.99 -17.17 -3.68
C PRO A 185 1.60 -15.77 -3.83
N PHE A 186 2.47 -15.53 -4.81
CA PHE A 186 3.05 -14.20 -5.05
C PHE A 186 1.97 -13.16 -5.37
N ASN A 187 1.07 -13.45 -6.31
CA ASN A 187 0.00 -12.52 -6.68
C ASN A 187 -0.97 -12.25 -5.51
N ASN A 188 -1.29 -13.27 -4.71
CA ASN A 188 -2.11 -13.12 -3.53
C ASN A 188 -1.43 -12.24 -2.46
N LEU A 189 -0.14 -12.45 -2.22
CA LEU A 189 0.65 -11.63 -1.30
C LEU A 189 0.75 -10.17 -1.76
N ILE A 190 0.95 -9.94 -3.06
CA ILE A 190 0.96 -8.58 -3.63
C ILE A 190 -0.42 -7.93 -3.49
N THR A 191 -1.50 -8.66 -3.79
CA THR A 191 -2.88 -8.16 -3.62
C THR A 191 -3.14 -7.79 -2.15
N TYR A 192 -2.75 -8.64 -1.23
CA TYR A 192 -2.84 -8.40 0.20
C TYR A 192 -2.02 -7.17 0.63
N ALA A 193 -0.75 -7.08 0.22
CA ALA A 193 0.15 -5.99 0.60
C ALA A 193 -0.31 -4.64 0.05
N TRP A 194 -0.76 -4.61 -1.19
CA TRP A 194 -1.19 -3.37 -1.86
C TRP A 194 -2.66 -3.02 -1.59
N SER A 195 -3.42 -3.92 -0.99
CA SER A 195 -4.85 -3.72 -0.70
C SER A 195 -5.62 -3.19 -1.92
N ARG A 196 -5.42 -3.83 -3.07
CA ARG A 196 -6.00 -3.48 -4.38
C ARG A 196 -5.64 -2.07 -4.88
N ALA A 197 -4.55 -1.49 -4.41
CA ALA A 197 -4.00 -0.26 -4.99
C ALA A 197 -3.42 -0.54 -6.38
N ALA A 198 -4.28 -0.53 -7.39
CA ALA A 198 -3.90 -0.82 -8.77
C ALA A 198 -3.15 0.32 -9.44
N SER A 199 -3.14 1.52 -8.86
CA SER A 199 -2.45 2.69 -9.36
C SER A 199 -2.18 3.68 -8.23
N LEU A 200 -1.39 4.72 -8.50
CA LEU A 200 -1.13 5.81 -7.55
C LEU A 200 -2.40 6.62 -7.19
N ILE A 201 -3.49 6.44 -7.92
CA ILE A 201 -4.74 7.19 -7.76
C ILE A 201 -5.78 6.36 -6.99
N TYR A 202 -5.74 5.04 -7.10
CA TYR A 202 -6.72 4.17 -6.50
C TYR A 202 -6.33 3.71 -5.10
N ARG A 203 -7.31 3.18 -4.45
CA ARG A 203 -7.47 2.64 -3.10
C ARG A 203 -6.23 1.98 -2.50
N GLY A 204 -6.37 1.30 -1.46
CA GLY A 204 -5.38 0.78 -0.59
C GLY A 204 -5.31 1.62 0.68
N GLU A 205 -4.21 1.62 1.35
CA GLU A 205 -4.08 2.31 2.63
C GLU A 205 -4.31 3.83 2.54
N ARG A 206 -4.06 4.43 1.39
CA ARG A 206 -4.25 5.86 1.17
C ARG A 206 -5.70 6.32 1.29
N ASP A 207 -6.60 5.70 0.52
CA ASP A 207 -8.03 6.01 0.54
C ASP A 207 -8.80 5.16 1.56
N GLY A 208 -8.08 4.24 2.17
CA GLY A 208 -8.60 3.24 3.07
C GLY A 208 -8.86 1.90 2.38
N MET A 209 -8.92 0.89 3.20
CA MET A 209 -9.18 -0.49 2.79
C MET A 209 -10.67 -0.71 2.60
N GLY A 210 -11.10 -1.08 1.40
CA GLY A 210 -12.48 -1.51 1.15
C GLY A 210 -12.82 -2.70 2.03
N TYR A 211 -13.95 -2.63 2.75
CA TYR A 211 -14.24 -3.59 3.81
C TYR A 211 -14.28 -5.03 3.29
N ARG A 212 -15.21 -5.34 2.39
CA ARG A 212 -15.37 -6.70 1.82
C ARG A 212 -14.16 -7.13 0.99
N ASP A 213 -13.55 -6.19 0.26
CA ASP A 213 -12.41 -6.47 -0.61
C ASP A 213 -11.24 -7.00 0.20
N THR A 214 -10.90 -6.31 1.30
CA THR A 214 -9.80 -6.68 2.18
C THR A 214 -10.07 -8.02 2.88
N ILE A 215 -11.32 -8.27 3.29
CA ILE A 215 -11.70 -9.55 3.93
C ILE A 215 -11.55 -10.70 2.94
N GLN A 216 -11.93 -10.53 1.68
CA GLN A 216 -11.77 -11.54 0.63
C GLN A 216 -10.29 -11.79 0.31
N ASP A 217 -9.50 -10.73 0.20
CA ASP A 217 -8.08 -10.85 -0.17
C ASP A 217 -7.27 -11.65 0.87
N MET A 218 -7.65 -11.58 2.14
CA MET A 218 -7.03 -12.38 3.20
C MET A 218 -7.16 -13.89 2.97
N LEU A 219 -8.23 -14.35 2.32
CA LEU A 219 -8.41 -15.78 2.02
C LEU A 219 -7.27 -16.37 1.16
N GLY A 220 -6.67 -15.56 0.31
CA GLY A 220 -5.58 -15.99 -0.55
C GLY A 220 -4.24 -16.14 0.15
N VAL A 221 -4.10 -15.65 1.38
CA VAL A 221 -2.79 -15.58 2.08
C VAL A 221 -2.79 -16.15 3.49
N ILE A 222 -3.94 -16.57 4.03
CA ILE A 222 -4.08 -17.09 5.41
C ILE A 222 -3.09 -18.24 5.68
N HIS A 223 -2.90 -19.13 4.74
CA HIS A 223 -1.99 -20.28 4.88
C HIS A 223 -0.51 -19.93 4.75
N ASN A 224 -0.18 -18.75 4.21
CA ASN A 224 1.19 -18.29 4.05
C ASN A 224 1.66 -17.40 5.20
N ILE A 225 0.79 -16.51 5.69
CA ILE A 225 1.14 -15.45 6.64
C ILE A 225 0.03 -15.23 7.69
N PRO A 226 -0.41 -16.28 8.42
CA PRO A 226 -1.55 -16.18 9.34
C PRO A 226 -1.35 -15.14 10.44
N GLU A 227 -0.12 -14.88 10.88
CA GLU A 227 0.21 -13.89 11.91
C GLU A 227 -0.06 -12.46 11.45
N GLU A 228 0.21 -12.15 10.17
CA GLU A 228 -0.08 -10.83 9.61
C GLU A 228 -1.57 -10.70 9.25
N VAL A 229 -2.17 -11.80 8.80
CA VAL A 229 -3.60 -11.82 8.46
C VAL A 229 -4.46 -11.51 9.67
N VAL A 230 -4.14 -12.00 10.86
CA VAL A 230 -4.96 -11.74 12.06
C VAL A 230 -4.98 -10.25 12.41
N GLU A 231 -3.86 -9.55 12.28
CA GLU A 231 -3.80 -8.11 12.56
C GLU A 231 -4.77 -7.33 11.63
N ARG A 232 -4.74 -7.67 10.35
CA ARG A 232 -5.64 -7.05 9.36
C ARG A 232 -7.09 -7.49 9.53
N LEU A 233 -7.34 -8.75 9.88
CA LEU A 233 -8.68 -9.25 10.16
C LEU A 233 -9.31 -8.55 11.37
N GLU A 234 -8.54 -8.31 12.42
CA GLU A 234 -8.99 -7.56 13.59
C GLU A 234 -9.25 -6.08 13.26
N LEU A 235 -8.39 -5.47 12.46
CA LEU A 235 -8.64 -4.13 11.94
C LEU A 235 -9.98 -4.06 11.18
N MET A 236 -10.26 -5.04 10.33
CA MET A 236 -11.54 -5.08 9.59
C MET A 236 -12.73 -5.39 10.50
N LEU A 237 -12.60 -6.29 11.47
CA LEU A 237 -13.65 -6.56 12.47
C LEU A 237 -14.01 -5.29 13.25
N THR A 238 -13.01 -4.49 13.65
CA THR A 238 -13.26 -3.20 14.33
C THR A 238 -13.89 -2.14 13.42
N GLY A 239 -13.89 -2.31 12.11
CA GLY A 239 -14.63 -1.49 11.15
C GLY A 239 -16.13 -1.82 11.07
N GLN A 240 -16.63 -2.84 11.78
CA GLN A 240 -18.04 -3.13 11.88
C GLN A 240 -18.73 -2.19 12.87
N ASN A 241 -19.88 -1.60 12.49
CA ASN A 241 -20.67 -0.80 13.39
C ASN A 241 -21.45 -1.69 14.40
N SER A 242 -21.81 -1.11 15.54
CA SER A 242 -22.58 -1.81 16.58
C SER A 242 -23.93 -2.34 16.14
N ASN A 243 -24.48 -1.87 15.02
CA ASN A 243 -25.68 -2.39 14.41
C ASN A 243 -25.44 -3.61 13.47
N GLY A 244 -24.17 -4.00 13.26
CA GLY A 244 -23.77 -5.15 12.44
C GLY A 244 -23.42 -4.85 11.00
N GLY A 245 -23.70 -3.64 10.50
CA GLY A 245 -23.19 -3.17 9.21
C GLY A 245 -21.72 -2.76 9.28
N ALA A 246 -21.09 -2.48 8.16
CA ALA A 246 -19.69 -2.08 8.13
C ALA A 246 -19.48 -0.65 7.64
N MET A 247 -18.38 -0.06 8.07
CA MET A 247 -17.80 1.08 7.37
C MET A 247 -17.44 0.62 5.95
N PRO A 248 -17.83 1.35 4.89
CA PRO A 248 -17.49 0.95 3.51
C PRO A 248 -15.98 0.84 3.28
N VAL A 249 -15.22 1.61 4.06
CA VAL A 249 -13.76 1.74 3.99
C VAL A 249 -13.21 1.93 5.39
N VAL A 250 -12.14 1.22 5.74
CA VAL A 250 -11.37 1.41 6.97
C VAL A 250 -10.03 2.07 6.63
N LYS A 251 -9.70 3.18 7.26
CA LYS A 251 -8.44 3.90 7.07
C LYS A 251 -7.46 3.53 8.19
N PRO A 252 -6.50 2.62 7.99
CA PRO A 252 -5.74 2.00 9.08
C PRO A 252 -5.00 3.02 9.96
N PHE A 253 -4.51 4.12 9.38
CA PHE A 253 -3.78 5.15 10.13
C PHE A 253 -4.65 6.19 10.84
N ALA A 254 -5.95 6.21 10.58
CA ALA A 254 -6.89 7.15 11.16
C ALA A 254 -8.07 6.46 11.87
N HIS A 255 -8.14 5.14 11.81
CA HIS A 255 -9.22 4.38 12.43
C HIS A 255 -9.12 4.44 13.96
N ASN A 256 -10.24 4.81 14.59
CA ASN A 256 -10.34 4.92 16.05
C ASN A 256 -11.56 4.10 16.54
N PRO A 257 -11.41 2.78 16.70
CA PRO A 257 -12.50 1.90 17.07
C PRO A 257 -13.19 2.33 18.37
N GLY A 258 -14.52 2.26 18.38
CA GLY A 258 -15.36 2.69 19.51
C GLY A 258 -15.71 4.19 19.50
N HIS A 259 -15.11 4.97 18.61
CA HIS A 259 -15.27 6.43 18.57
C HIS A 259 -15.54 6.97 17.16
N GLU A 260 -15.71 6.09 16.18
CA GLU A 260 -16.06 6.50 14.81
C GLU A 260 -17.49 7.02 14.75
N ALA A 261 -17.75 7.93 13.82
CA ALA A 261 -19.12 8.30 13.50
C ALA A 261 -19.87 7.08 12.94
N PRO A 262 -21.13 6.81 13.37
CA PRO A 262 -21.90 5.73 12.78
C PRO A 262 -22.04 5.90 11.27
N THR A 263 -21.85 4.82 10.53
CA THR A 263 -22.05 4.83 9.07
C THR A 263 -23.51 5.21 8.76
N PRO A 264 -23.75 6.19 7.87
CA PRO A 264 -25.10 6.54 7.46
C PRO A 264 -25.82 5.35 6.80
N GLU A 265 -27.12 5.21 7.07
CA GLU A 265 -27.93 4.06 6.59
C GLU A 265 -27.86 3.86 5.06
N ASN A 266 -27.81 4.95 4.32
CA ASN A 266 -27.72 4.94 2.86
C ASN A 266 -26.32 4.64 2.31
N GLU A 267 -25.32 4.51 3.17
CA GLU A 267 -23.93 4.18 2.77
C GLU A 267 -23.60 2.70 2.99
N PHE A 268 -24.42 1.96 3.75
CA PHE A 268 -24.17 0.54 3.97
C PHE A 268 -24.29 -0.27 2.67
N ARG A 269 -23.39 -1.22 2.52
CA ARG A 269 -23.52 -2.34 1.58
C ARG A 269 -23.99 -3.58 2.34
N SER A 270 -24.90 -4.32 1.74
CA SER A 270 -25.56 -5.43 2.44
C SER A 270 -24.67 -6.66 2.60
N ASP A 271 -23.67 -6.81 1.74
CA ASP A 271 -22.78 -7.98 1.74
C ASP A 271 -21.49 -7.79 2.52
N ASP A 272 -21.09 -6.54 2.87
CA ASP A 272 -19.79 -6.25 3.45
C ASP A 272 -19.41 -7.19 4.60
N CYS A 273 -20.23 -7.26 5.65
CA CYS A 273 -19.96 -8.10 6.81
C CYS A 273 -20.23 -9.59 6.58
N MET A 274 -20.91 -9.97 5.50
CA MET A 274 -21.18 -11.37 5.21
C MET A 274 -19.91 -12.13 4.78
N TRP A 275 -18.92 -11.43 4.24
CA TRP A 275 -17.63 -12.03 3.88
C TRP A 275 -16.79 -12.49 5.08
N LEU A 276 -17.08 -11.99 6.29
CA LEU A 276 -16.48 -12.49 7.52
C LEU A 276 -16.74 -13.99 7.75
N PHE A 277 -17.87 -14.53 7.24
CA PHE A 277 -18.23 -15.95 7.36
C PHE A 277 -17.35 -16.87 6.52
N ASN A 278 -16.64 -16.34 5.54
CA ASN A 278 -15.62 -17.06 4.79
C ASN A 278 -14.26 -16.96 5.51
N THR A 279 -13.87 -15.77 5.89
CA THR A 279 -12.50 -15.48 6.33
C THR A 279 -12.25 -15.89 7.78
N VAL A 280 -13.14 -15.55 8.73
CA VAL A 280 -12.97 -15.89 10.15
C VAL A 280 -12.87 -17.40 10.37
N PRO A 281 -13.80 -18.25 9.85
CA PRO A 281 -13.72 -19.69 10.03
C PRO A 281 -12.47 -20.30 9.32
N THR A 282 -12.08 -19.74 8.18
CA THR A 282 -10.86 -20.20 7.48
C THR A 282 -9.63 -19.93 8.31
N TYR A 283 -9.50 -18.72 8.87
CA TYR A 283 -8.42 -18.37 9.78
C TYR A 283 -8.39 -19.29 11.00
N VAL A 284 -9.53 -19.48 11.68
CA VAL A 284 -9.63 -20.36 12.86
C VAL A 284 -9.22 -21.82 12.55
N LYS A 285 -9.58 -22.32 11.38
CA LYS A 285 -9.18 -23.67 10.93
C LYS A 285 -7.69 -23.74 10.67
N GLU A 286 -7.11 -22.73 10.04
CA GLU A 286 -5.69 -22.69 9.71
C GLU A 286 -4.82 -22.69 10.96
N ILE A 287 -5.13 -21.84 11.94
CA ILE A 287 -4.35 -21.75 13.18
C ILE A 287 -4.74 -22.81 14.23
N GLY A 288 -5.83 -23.55 14.04
CA GLY A 288 -6.32 -24.57 14.98
C GLY A 288 -6.80 -24.03 16.33
N ASN A 289 -7.13 -22.73 16.44
CA ASN A 289 -7.51 -22.10 17.70
C ASN A 289 -8.97 -21.64 17.68
N ILE A 290 -9.88 -22.45 18.23
CA ILE A 290 -11.31 -22.17 18.33
C ILE A 290 -11.60 -21.00 19.30
N ASP A 291 -10.72 -20.73 20.27
CA ASP A 291 -10.91 -19.67 21.26
C ASP A 291 -10.83 -18.26 20.64
N TYR A 292 -10.35 -18.15 19.40
CA TYR A 292 -10.40 -16.90 18.66
C TYR A 292 -11.82 -16.31 18.57
N TYR A 293 -12.84 -17.14 18.48
CA TYR A 293 -14.25 -16.68 18.50
C TYR A 293 -14.64 -15.95 19.79
N ASN A 294 -13.93 -16.18 20.88
CA ASN A 294 -14.18 -15.53 22.18
C ASN A 294 -13.41 -14.22 22.36
N LYS A 295 -12.51 -13.88 21.42
CA LYS A 295 -11.75 -12.64 21.48
C LYS A 295 -12.69 -11.44 21.39
N VAL A 296 -12.59 -10.52 22.36
CA VAL A 296 -13.42 -9.31 22.42
C VAL A 296 -12.74 -8.20 21.61
N LEU A 297 -13.51 -7.56 20.74
CA LEU A 297 -13.07 -6.45 19.89
C LEU A 297 -14.13 -5.33 19.93
N PRO A 298 -13.70 -4.05 19.89
CA PRO A 298 -14.63 -2.93 19.79
C PRO A 298 -15.34 -2.90 18.44
N TYR A 299 -16.57 -2.41 18.42
CA TYR A 299 -17.23 -1.95 17.19
C TYR A 299 -16.68 -0.59 16.80
N SER A 300 -16.88 -0.17 15.55
CA SER A 300 -16.34 1.11 15.07
C SER A 300 -16.91 2.32 15.81
N ASP A 301 -18.22 2.33 16.05
CA ASP A 301 -18.94 3.47 16.62
C ASP A 301 -19.00 3.44 18.16
N LYS A 302 -19.34 2.32 18.76
CA LYS A 302 -19.49 2.18 20.22
C LYS A 302 -19.62 0.74 20.69
N GLY A 303 -19.16 0.49 21.92
CA GLY A 303 -19.28 -0.82 22.56
C GLY A 303 -18.33 -1.85 21.96
N GLU A 304 -18.42 -3.07 22.43
CA GLU A 304 -17.56 -4.18 22.06
C GLU A 304 -18.35 -5.50 22.04
N GLY A 305 -17.78 -6.52 21.42
CA GLY A 305 -18.35 -7.86 21.38
C GLY A 305 -17.28 -8.88 21.05
N THR A 306 -17.59 -10.14 21.28
CA THR A 306 -16.71 -11.23 20.84
C THR A 306 -16.71 -11.30 19.31
N VAL A 307 -15.68 -11.92 18.70
CA VAL A 307 -15.66 -12.20 17.26
C VAL A 307 -16.93 -12.94 16.85
N LEU A 308 -17.44 -13.85 17.68
CA LEU A 308 -18.72 -14.53 17.44
C LEU A 308 -19.90 -13.55 17.45
N ASP A 309 -19.89 -12.54 18.33
CA ASP A 309 -20.94 -11.51 18.36
C ASP A 309 -20.88 -10.61 17.13
N HIS A 310 -19.68 -10.29 16.61
CA HIS A 310 -19.51 -9.59 15.33
C HIS A 310 -20.19 -10.37 14.19
N LEU A 311 -19.98 -11.69 14.12
CA LEU A 311 -20.64 -12.55 13.13
C LEU A 311 -22.17 -12.56 13.31
N ARG A 312 -22.67 -12.76 14.54
CA ARG A 312 -24.11 -12.74 14.81
C ARG A 312 -24.77 -11.42 14.43
N ARG A 313 -24.11 -10.30 14.72
CA ARG A 313 -24.61 -8.97 14.34
C ARG A 313 -24.63 -8.76 12.83
N ALA A 314 -23.68 -9.31 12.08
CA ALA A 314 -23.70 -9.26 10.60
C ALA A 314 -24.95 -9.96 10.03
N ILE A 315 -25.33 -11.12 10.58
CA ILE A 315 -26.59 -11.79 10.20
C ILE A 315 -27.80 -10.92 10.59
N GLN A 316 -27.85 -10.44 11.83
CA GLN A 316 -28.99 -9.67 12.33
C GLN A 316 -29.18 -8.39 11.53
N PHE A 317 -28.09 -7.71 11.15
CA PHE A 317 -28.14 -6.51 10.30
C PHE A 317 -28.94 -6.71 9.02
N ASN A 318 -28.74 -7.83 8.34
CA ASN A 318 -29.46 -8.18 7.12
C ASN A 318 -30.89 -8.67 7.39
N LEU A 319 -31.12 -9.41 8.48
CA LEU A 319 -32.45 -9.85 8.89
C LEU A 319 -33.37 -8.69 9.29
N ASP A 320 -32.80 -7.61 9.84
CA ASP A 320 -33.56 -6.39 10.19
C ASP A 320 -33.91 -5.55 8.95
N ARG A 321 -33.37 -5.89 7.77
CA ARG A 321 -33.51 -5.16 6.51
C ARG A 321 -34.06 -6.06 5.39
N LEU A 322 -35.08 -6.86 5.71
CA LEU A 322 -35.79 -7.69 4.71
C LEU A 322 -36.78 -6.84 3.92
N GLY A 323 -36.84 -7.09 2.63
CA GLY A 323 -37.85 -6.52 1.75
C GLY A 323 -39.19 -7.27 1.83
N LYS A 324 -40.11 -6.89 0.97
CA LYS A 324 -41.50 -7.40 0.99
C LYS A 324 -41.64 -8.90 0.70
N ASN A 325 -40.63 -9.51 0.04
CA ASN A 325 -40.63 -10.94 -0.25
C ASN A 325 -39.80 -11.76 0.77
N GLY A 326 -39.27 -11.11 1.82
CA GLY A 326 -38.50 -11.76 2.87
C GLY A 326 -37.02 -11.99 2.51
N LEU A 327 -36.52 -11.35 1.47
CA LEU A 327 -35.08 -11.36 1.13
C LEU A 327 -34.39 -10.08 1.64
N PRO A 328 -33.07 -10.10 1.90
CA PRO A 328 -32.33 -8.91 2.30
C PRO A 328 -32.42 -7.83 1.24
N CYS A 329 -32.50 -6.58 1.68
CA CYS A 329 -32.35 -5.43 0.79
C CYS A 329 -30.89 -5.19 0.40
N GLY A 330 -30.65 -4.77 -0.84
CA GLY A 330 -29.30 -4.54 -1.37
C GLY A 330 -28.63 -3.27 -0.84
N LEU A 331 -29.44 -2.34 -0.29
CA LEU A 331 -28.96 -1.06 0.23
C LEU A 331 -28.21 -0.24 -0.84
N LYS A 332 -27.07 0.37 -0.50
CA LYS A 332 -26.24 1.09 -1.48
C LYS A 332 -25.71 0.18 -2.58
N ALA A 333 -25.34 -1.05 -2.21
CA ALA A 333 -24.93 -2.11 -3.12
C ALA A 333 -24.96 -3.47 -2.39
N ASP A 334 -25.04 -4.55 -3.14
CA ASP A 334 -24.48 -5.85 -2.76
C ASP A 334 -23.05 -5.94 -3.38
N TRP A 335 -22.57 -7.12 -3.73
CA TRP A 335 -21.24 -7.28 -4.37
C TRP A 335 -21.15 -6.54 -5.71
N ASN A 336 -22.25 -6.32 -6.39
CA ASN A 336 -22.29 -5.54 -7.62
C ASN A 336 -22.53 -4.05 -7.31
N ASP A 337 -21.46 -3.28 -7.24
CA ASP A 337 -21.50 -1.84 -6.97
C ASP A 337 -22.30 -1.01 -7.99
N CYS A 338 -22.61 -1.57 -9.16
CA CYS A 338 -23.43 -0.91 -10.16
C CYS A 338 -24.93 -1.01 -9.87
N LEU A 339 -25.35 -1.83 -8.89
CA LEU A 339 -26.76 -2.04 -8.54
C LEU A 339 -27.09 -1.33 -7.22
N VAL A 340 -27.54 -0.09 -7.32
CA VAL A 340 -28.06 0.65 -6.17
C VAL A 340 -29.52 0.26 -5.93
N LEU A 341 -29.75 -0.76 -5.11
CA LEU A 341 -31.07 -1.35 -4.85
C LEU A 341 -31.87 -0.59 -3.77
N GLY A 342 -31.18 0.15 -2.90
CA GLY A 342 -31.76 0.89 -1.79
C GLY A 342 -32.42 0.00 -0.74
N ALA A 343 -33.27 0.62 0.09
CA ALA A 343 -33.96 -0.04 1.20
C ALA A 343 -35.20 -0.87 0.76
N LYS A 344 -35.46 -1.03 -0.52
CA LYS A 344 -36.62 -1.76 -1.05
C LYS A 344 -36.28 -2.83 -2.08
N GLY A 345 -35.13 -2.67 -2.76
CA GLY A 345 -34.66 -3.66 -3.73
C GLY A 345 -34.01 -4.83 -3.02
N GLU A 346 -34.54 -6.02 -3.24
CA GLU A 346 -34.03 -7.24 -2.61
C GLU A 346 -32.90 -7.88 -3.42
N THR A 347 -31.95 -8.48 -2.74
CA THR A 347 -30.79 -9.15 -3.36
C THR A 347 -30.82 -10.66 -3.07
N VAL A 348 -30.80 -11.45 -4.14
CA VAL A 348 -30.66 -12.92 -4.05
C VAL A 348 -29.24 -13.29 -3.64
N PHE A 349 -28.23 -12.48 -4.03
CA PHE A 349 -26.83 -12.74 -3.69
C PHE A 349 -26.63 -12.78 -2.16
N VAL A 350 -27.06 -11.74 -1.45
CA VAL A 350 -26.94 -11.70 0.03
C VAL A 350 -27.83 -12.73 0.70
N ALA A 351 -29.00 -13.02 0.13
CA ALA A 351 -29.87 -14.12 0.62
C ALA A 351 -29.15 -15.48 0.56
N MET A 352 -28.33 -15.71 -0.47
CA MET A 352 -27.51 -16.93 -0.58
C MET A 352 -26.37 -16.96 0.44
N GLN A 353 -25.79 -15.81 0.75
CA GLN A 353 -24.75 -15.71 1.81
C GLN A 353 -25.33 -15.96 3.21
N LEU A 354 -26.58 -15.54 3.47
CA LEU A 354 -27.27 -15.77 4.74
C LEU A 354 -27.67 -17.23 4.98
N ARG A 355 -27.79 -18.05 3.94
CA ARG A 355 -28.15 -19.47 4.02
C ARG A 355 -26.98 -20.35 4.37
#